data_c6ce9f0556d1977ef8b5e5207bdab569
#
_entry.id   c6ce9f0556d1977ef8b5e5207bdab569
#
_cell.length_a   1.000
_cell.length_b   1.000
_cell.length_c   1.000
_cell.angle_alpha   90.00
_cell.angle_beta   90.00
_cell.angle_gamma   90.00
#
_symmetry.space_group_name_H-M   'P 1'
#
loop_
_entity.id
_entity.type
_entity.pdbx_description
1 polymer ?
#
loop_
_entity_poly.entity_id
_entity_poly.type
_entity_poly.pdbx_seq_one_letter_code
_entity_poly.pdbx_strand_id
1 'polypeptide(L)'
;PHLDRMAAEGRKLTSFYVQPVCGVARAALLTGSYPIRVGEPDNRKNLHTILHPDEVTLPELLRDAGYATGMVGKWHLAGGGRGDSWKRELLPNAQGFDYWFGAPSHNGTTRVVPEGKGHTELMRNGEVVDPMVDQEEMGQLTKLYTEKALGFLRKQSGEKPFFLYLAQTMPHVPVNASQEFLGKSKRGLYGDVIEELDWSMGQILDELKTLGFAENTLVIFTSDNGPWIEDHLEGEGGIDSHCGSADPLRGAKMMTWEGGIRVPTIAWWPGQIEAGRESDEVVASIDVLTTFASLAGASFSEAGPIDGVDQSAFLKGEIDTSARDHFFYYAGTHLHGVRWNEWKLVLPRVEKPGHLGWWARMLDEVPELALYNLDNDIEATTNVAEDNPEIVTQMEKLIEKARADLGDFDRIGAGVRFHDEPAPTERIPAKAKPKSLAKQKVASQHDGVAPIGDLRFDFEAGDLEGWTVVSGALAQPVSAAASLPKFSHLPFNRHGSHHLSTVATAKDAGASDTQIATLRSPEFRVRGNRVTFLLSGGGPKAFARLLENESGDEIGRTEGPAGPQMQRMNLAVDPEYRGTALVLELVDGKLDRFKGNYS
;
A
#
# COMPACT_ATOMS: atom_id res chain seq x y z
N PRO A 1 1.01 -27.40 -16.39
CA PRO A 1 2.13 -28.37 -16.53
C PRO A 1 3.46 -27.84 -16.01
N HIS A 2 3.83 -26.56 -16.27
CA HIS A 2 5.10 -26.01 -15.82
C HIS A 2 5.04 -25.57 -14.36
N LEU A 3 3.95 -24.97 -13.93
CA LEU A 3 3.70 -24.65 -12.52
C LEU A 3 3.54 -25.92 -11.67
N ASP A 4 2.89 -26.98 -12.21
CA ASP A 4 2.82 -28.26 -11.53
C ASP A 4 4.22 -28.88 -11.35
N ARG A 5 5.09 -28.77 -12.37
CA ARG A 5 6.50 -29.17 -12.28
C ARG A 5 7.23 -28.34 -11.23
N MET A 6 7.06 -27.01 -11.24
CA MET A 6 7.66 -26.12 -10.25
C MET A 6 7.23 -26.51 -8.82
N ALA A 7 5.95 -26.83 -8.62
CA ALA A 7 5.42 -27.28 -7.35
C ALA A 7 5.99 -28.66 -6.92
N ALA A 8 6.14 -29.58 -7.88
CA ALA A 8 6.74 -30.88 -7.62
C ALA A 8 8.25 -30.81 -7.33
N GLU A 9 8.96 -29.85 -7.89
CA GLU A 9 10.38 -29.59 -7.67
C GLU A 9 10.65 -28.63 -6.50
N GLY A 10 9.63 -27.99 -5.91
CA GLY A 10 9.72 -27.00 -4.87
C GLY A 10 8.75 -27.21 -3.72
N ARG A 11 8.30 -26.10 -3.11
CA ARG A 11 7.35 -26.10 -1.98
C ARG A 11 6.11 -25.27 -2.34
N LYS A 12 4.91 -25.81 -2.15
CA LYS A 12 3.65 -25.07 -2.19
C LYS A 12 3.40 -24.41 -0.85
N LEU A 13 3.00 -23.14 -0.87
CA LEU A 13 2.56 -22.37 0.30
C LEU A 13 1.07 -22.10 0.14
N THR A 14 0.24 -22.85 0.87
CA THR A 14 -1.22 -22.80 0.73
C THR A 14 -1.87 -21.72 1.57
N SER A 15 -1.11 -21.10 2.49
CA SER A 15 -1.52 -19.93 3.29
C SER A 15 -0.58 -18.75 3.07
N PHE A 16 -0.42 -18.35 1.80
CA PHE A 16 0.35 -17.15 1.45
C PHE A 16 -0.58 -15.95 1.29
N TYR A 17 -0.30 -14.90 2.07
CA TYR A 17 -1.15 -13.72 2.18
C TYR A 17 -0.58 -12.52 1.44
N VAL A 18 -1.46 -11.85 0.71
CA VAL A 18 -1.18 -10.60 -0.02
C VAL A 18 -2.14 -9.50 0.44
N GLN A 19 -2.17 -8.39 -0.26
CA GLN A 19 -3.17 -7.35 -0.03
C GLN A 19 -4.33 -7.48 -1.03
N PRO A 20 -5.51 -6.96 -0.70
CA PRO A 20 -6.71 -7.22 -1.50
C PRO A 20 -6.76 -6.49 -2.85
N VAL A 21 -5.81 -5.58 -3.13
CA VAL A 21 -5.73 -4.80 -4.39
C VAL A 21 -4.30 -4.62 -4.84
N CYS A 22 -4.09 -4.65 -6.15
CA CYS A 22 -2.77 -4.70 -6.78
C CYS A 22 -1.80 -3.57 -6.39
N GLY A 23 -2.20 -2.30 -6.34
CA GLY A 23 -1.30 -1.21 -5.96
C GLY A 23 -0.77 -1.37 -4.53
N VAL A 24 -1.67 -1.59 -3.58
CA VAL A 24 -1.31 -1.80 -2.16
C VAL A 24 -0.52 -3.09 -1.93
N ALA A 25 -0.81 -4.15 -2.71
CA ALA A 25 -0.07 -5.40 -2.62
C ALA A 25 1.38 -5.27 -3.11
N ARG A 26 1.59 -4.50 -4.19
CA ARG A 26 2.92 -4.22 -4.74
C ARG A 26 3.75 -3.34 -3.81
N ALA A 27 3.13 -2.31 -3.22
CA ALA A 27 3.78 -1.51 -2.19
C ALA A 27 4.19 -2.38 -0.99
N ALA A 28 3.31 -3.23 -0.49
CA ALA A 28 3.57 -4.14 0.62
C ALA A 28 4.74 -5.09 0.34
N LEU A 29 4.76 -5.72 -0.84
CA LEU A 29 5.84 -6.63 -1.25
C LEU A 29 7.19 -5.92 -1.33
N LEU A 30 7.23 -4.73 -1.91
CA LEU A 30 8.49 -4.01 -2.15
C LEU A 30 9.03 -3.29 -0.92
N THR A 31 8.18 -2.95 0.06
CA THR A 31 8.59 -2.23 1.28
C THR A 31 8.63 -3.11 2.53
N GLY A 32 8.19 -4.37 2.43
CA GLY A 32 8.11 -5.29 3.58
C GLY A 32 7.13 -4.82 4.66
N SER A 33 6.14 -3.99 4.32
CA SER A 33 5.29 -3.33 5.31
C SER A 33 3.82 -3.34 4.91
N TYR A 34 2.92 -3.32 5.90
CA TYR A 34 1.50 -3.10 5.61
C TYR A 34 1.28 -1.77 4.88
N PRO A 35 0.38 -1.71 3.89
CA PRO A 35 0.15 -0.50 3.10
C PRO A 35 -0.25 0.74 3.92
N ILE A 36 -0.91 0.53 5.06
CA ILE A 36 -1.28 1.62 5.98
C ILE A 36 -0.07 2.26 6.66
N ARG A 37 1.06 1.54 6.79
CA ARG A 37 2.31 2.04 7.35
C ARG A 37 3.08 2.90 6.36
N VAL A 38 3.02 2.53 5.07
CA VAL A 38 3.73 3.19 3.98
C VAL A 38 2.81 4.14 3.22
N GLY A 39 3.32 5.23 2.78
CA GLY A 39 2.56 6.24 2.10
C GLY A 39 1.97 7.27 3.06
N GLU A 40 1.31 8.24 2.49
CA GLU A 40 0.75 9.33 3.26
C GLU A 40 -0.53 8.91 3.98
N PRO A 41 -0.74 9.31 5.23
CA PRO A 41 -2.01 9.10 5.92
C PRO A 41 -3.22 9.64 5.16
N ASP A 42 -3.00 10.60 4.27
CA ASP A 42 -4.00 11.19 3.38
C ASP A 42 -4.29 10.38 2.11
N ASN A 43 -3.61 9.28 1.87
CA ASN A 43 -3.87 8.37 0.73
C ASN A 43 -5.27 7.71 0.76
N ARG A 44 -6.13 8.11 1.66
CA ARG A 44 -7.53 7.66 1.75
C ARG A 44 -8.36 7.92 0.51
N LYS A 45 -7.97 8.91 -0.28
CA LYS A 45 -8.63 9.23 -1.56
C LYS A 45 -8.07 8.42 -2.72
N ASN A 46 -6.88 7.87 -2.57
CA ASN A 46 -6.21 7.08 -3.59
C ASN A 46 -6.27 5.60 -3.20
N LEU A 47 -7.05 4.83 -3.93
CA LEU A 47 -7.12 3.38 -3.83
C LEU A 47 -5.80 2.68 -4.17
N HIS A 48 -4.88 3.42 -4.73
CA HIS A 48 -3.56 2.99 -5.10
C HIS A 48 -2.58 3.65 -4.17
N THR A 49 -1.98 2.87 -3.28
CA THR A 49 -0.86 3.33 -2.47
C THR A 49 0.24 3.77 -3.41
N ILE A 50 0.48 5.07 -3.43
CA ILE A 50 1.64 5.63 -4.12
C ILE A 50 2.78 5.52 -3.14
N LEU A 51 3.89 4.91 -3.55
CA LEU A 51 5.12 4.94 -2.77
C LEU A 51 5.55 6.39 -2.57
N HIS A 52 6.09 6.69 -1.39
CA HIS A 52 6.87 7.90 -1.22
C HIS A 52 8.28 7.67 -1.77
N PRO A 53 8.94 8.68 -2.39
CA PRO A 53 10.31 8.52 -2.92
C PRO A 53 11.35 8.11 -1.87
N ASP A 54 11.10 8.45 -0.61
CA ASP A 54 12.00 8.13 0.51
C ASP A 54 11.70 6.77 1.17
N GLU A 55 10.71 6.02 0.67
CA GLU A 55 10.51 4.63 1.10
C GLU A 55 11.64 3.76 0.56
N VAL A 56 12.23 2.97 1.46
CA VAL A 56 13.25 1.99 1.07
C VAL A 56 12.58 0.76 0.48
N THR A 57 12.95 0.41 -0.73
CA THR A 57 12.38 -0.71 -1.47
C THR A 57 13.34 -1.91 -1.57
N LEU A 58 12.79 -3.10 -1.72
CA LEU A 58 13.57 -4.32 -1.91
C LEU A 58 14.64 -4.21 -3.02
N PRO A 59 14.33 -3.71 -4.25
CA PRO A 59 15.37 -3.59 -5.27
C PRO A 59 16.47 -2.60 -4.91
N GLU A 60 16.20 -1.55 -4.13
CA GLU A 60 17.25 -0.66 -3.63
C GLU A 60 18.21 -1.40 -2.69
N LEU A 61 17.66 -2.13 -1.71
CA LEU A 61 18.47 -2.94 -0.79
C LEU A 61 19.33 -3.96 -1.52
N LEU A 62 18.76 -4.65 -2.50
CA LEU A 62 19.49 -5.66 -3.28
C LEU A 62 20.53 -5.04 -4.21
N ARG A 63 20.25 -3.90 -4.85
CA ARG A 63 21.22 -3.16 -5.65
C ARG A 63 22.41 -2.72 -4.80
N ASP A 64 22.15 -2.20 -3.60
CA ASP A 64 23.19 -1.77 -2.67
C ASP A 64 24.01 -2.97 -2.14
N ALA A 65 23.41 -4.16 -2.06
CA ALA A 65 24.10 -5.42 -1.81
C ALA A 65 24.84 -5.99 -3.06
N GLY A 66 24.87 -5.26 -4.17
CA GLY A 66 25.63 -5.62 -5.39
C GLY A 66 24.86 -6.44 -6.43
N TYR A 67 23.55 -6.63 -6.26
CA TYR A 67 22.71 -7.31 -7.25
C TYR A 67 22.48 -6.47 -8.50
N ALA A 68 22.41 -7.10 -9.65
CA ALA A 68 21.82 -6.54 -10.85
C ALA A 68 20.30 -6.63 -10.74
N THR A 69 19.59 -5.51 -10.83
CA THR A 69 18.15 -5.47 -10.57
C THR A 69 17.35 -5.22 -11.84
N GLY A 70 16.36 -6.08 -12.11
CA GLY A 70 15.51 -5.99 -13.29
C GLY A 70 14.03 -6.10 -12.95
N MET A 71 13.22 -5.31 -13.65
CA MET A 71 11.77 -5.42 -13.59
C MET A 71 11.20 -5.55 -15.00
N VAL A 72 10.24 -6.46 -15.17
CA VAL A 72 9.47 -6.61 -16.41
C VAL A 72 8.00 -6.71 -16.08
N GLY A 73 7.17 -5.89 -16.74
CA GLY A 73 5.72 -5.93 -16.62
C GLY A 73 5.12 -4.73 -15.88
N LYS A 74 4.03 -4.96 -15.17
CA LYS A 74 3.21 -3.95 -14.50
C LYS A 74 3.87 -3.39 -13.25
N TRP A 75 4.00 -2.05 -13.17
CA TRP A 75 4.49 -1.34 -11.98
C TRP A 75 3.38 -0.97 -11.00
N HIS A 76 2.53 -0.02 -11.35
CA HIS A 76 1.34 0.43 -10.62
C HIS A 76 1.61 1.19 -9.30
N LEU A 77 2.77 1.85 -9.17
CA LEU A 77 3.15 2.60 -7.97
C LEU A 77 3.61 4.04 -8.26
N ALA A 78 3.61 4.46 -9.54
CA ALA A 78 4.08 5.79 -9.94
C ALA A 78 3.02 6.90 -9.87
N GLY A 79 1.92 6.68 -9.17
CA GLY A 79 0.78 7.59 -9.22
C GLY A 79 0.13 7.61 -10.60
N GLY A 80 -0.67 8.62 -10.84
CA GLY A 80 -1.42 8.73 -12.08
C GLY A 80 -2.68 7.86 -12.09
N GLY A 81 -3.72 8.43 -12.64
CA GLY A 81 -4.94 7.74 -13.03
C GLY A 81 -5.09 7.82 -14.54
N ARG A 82 -6.26 7.56 -15.08
CA ARG A 82 -6.53 7.67 -16.51
C ARG A 82 -6.20 9.07 -17.03
N GLY A 83 -5.21 9.14 -17.91
CA GLY A 83 -4.81 10.38 -18.56
C GLY A 83 -3.93 11.31 -17.73
N ASP A 84 -3.52 10.89 -16.54
CA ASP A 84 -2.64 11.64 -15.66
C ASP A 84 -1.17 11.44 -16.02
N SER A 85 -0.33 12.29 -15.44
CA SER A 85 1.12 12.20 -15.59
C SER A 85 1.71 11.24 -14.56
N TRP A 86 2.75 10.49 -14.93
CA TRP A 86 3.52 9.66 -14.03
C TRP A 86 4.57 10.49 -13.29
N LYS A 87 4.78 10.21 -12.01
CA LYS A 87 5.86 10.78 -11.22
C LYS A 87 7.16 10.04 -11.53
N ARG A 88 8.17 10.72 -12.07
CA ARG A 88 9.46 10.11 -12.45
C ARG A 88 10.18 9.47 -11.29
N GLU A 89 10.16 10.12 -10.15
CA GLU A 89 10.77 9.68 -8.90
C GLU A 89 10.15 8.41 -8.33
N LEU A 90 9.00 8.00 -8.84
CA LEU A 90 8.31 6.79 -8.45
C LEU A 90 8.30 5.71 -9.54
N LEU A 91 8.98 5.92 -10.67
CA LEU A 91 9.17 4.88 -11.67
C LEU A 91 10.19 3.84 -11.19
N PRO A 92 10.16 2.60 -11.69
CA PRO A 92 11.02 1.52 -11.23
C PRO A 92 12.50 1.87 -11.16
N ASN A 93 13.02 2.63 -12.11
CA ASN A 93 14.44 3.01 -12.13
C ASN A 93 14.82 3.94 -10.98
N ALA A 94 13.90 4.77 -10.49
CA ALA A 94 14.11 5.60 -9.32
C ALA A 94 13.91 4.83 -8.01
N GLN A 95 13.30 3.65 -8.08
CA GLN A 95 13.00 2.76 -6.97
C GLN A 95 13.89 1.51 -6.98
N GLY A 96 15.13 1.62 -7.45
CA GLY A 96 16.16 0.60 -7.31
C GLY A 96 16.33 -0.39 -8.46
N PHE A 97 15.56 -0.31 -9.55
CA PHE A 97 15.74 -1.18 -10.70
C PHE A 97 16.70 -0.59 -11.74
N ASP A 98 17.79 -1.32 -12.07
CA ASP A 98 18.74 -0.95 -13.13
C ASP A 98 18.12 -1.06 -14.52
N TYR A 99 17.22 -2.03 -14.70
CA TYR A 99 16.49 -2.27 -15.93
C TYR A 99 15.00 -2.37 -15.68
N TRP A 100 14.23 -1.69 -16.50
CA TRP A 100 12.77 -1.81 -16.50
C TRP A 100 12.20 -1.81 -17.91
N PHE A 101 11.23 -2.71 -18.15
CA PHE A 101 10.37 -2.72 -19.32
C PHE A 101 8.95 -3.12 -18.93
N GLY A 102 7.96 -2.30 -19.20
CA GLY A 102 6.58 -2.66 -18.89
C GLY A 102 5.62 -1.48 -18.84
N ALA A 103 4.45 -1.71 -18.24
CA ALA A 103 3.40 -0.72 -18.07
C ALA A 103 3.53 0.01 -16.73
N PRO A 104 3.47 1.34 -16.70
CA PRO A 104 3.49 2.11 -15.45
C PRO A 104 2.24 1.91 -14.60
N SER A 105 1.13 1.44 -15.19
CA SER A 105 -0.14 1.14 -14.53
C SER A 105 -0.66 -0.27 -14.91
N HIS A 106 -1.96 -0.49 -14.79
CA HIS A 106 -2.66 -1.74 -15.17
C HIS A 106 -3.17 -1.67 -16.62
N ASN A 107 -3.66 -2.81 -17.14
CA ASN A 107 -4.20 -2.92 -18.51
C ASN A 107 -5.37 -1.99 -18.83
N GLY A 108 -6.05 -1.48 -17.83
CA GLY A 108 -7.26 -0.70 -17.96
C GLY A 108 -8.36 -1.21 -17.03
N THR A 109 -9.49 -0.55 -17.03
CA THR A 109 -10.65 -0.92 -16.20
C THR A 109 -11.86 -1.28 -17.04
N THR A 110 -11.81 -1.04 -18.35
CA THR A 110 -12.89 -1.38 -19.28
C THR A 110 -12.55 -2.69 -19.98
N ARG A 111 -13.54 -3.53 -20.20
CA ARG A 111 -13.42 -4.87 -20.78
C ARG A 111 -13.18 -4.86 -22.27
N VAL A 112 -13.62 -3.80 -22.93
CA VAL A 112 -13.45 -3.60 -24.37
C VAL A 112 -12.90 -2.21 -24.60
N VAL A 113 -11.78 -2.14 -25.27
CA VAL A 113 -11.25 -0.85 -25.73
C VAL A 113 -11.97 -0.50 -27.02
N PRO A 114 -12.59 0.68 -27.11
CA PRO A 114 -13.09 1.18 -28.36
C PRO A 114 -11.97 1.22 -29.41
N GLU A 115 -12.28 0.90 -30.65
CA GLU A 115 -11.33 0.96 -31.76
C GLU A 115 -10.59 2.31 -31.79
N GLY A 116 -9.27 2.24 -31.95
CA GLY A 116 -8.40 3.42 -31.93
C GLY A 116 -8.09 4.03 -30.56
N LYS A 117 -8.44 3.36 -29.44
CA LYS A 117 -8.04 3.73 -28.09
C LYS A 117 -7.26 2.61 -27.42
N GLY A 118 -6.07 2.91 -26.89
CA GLY A 118 -5.26 1.98 -26.13
C GLY A 118 -5.65 1.89 -24.66
N HIS A 119 -5.21 0.84 -24.00
CA HIS A 119 -5.43 0.59 -22.59
C HIS A 119 -4.37 1.20 -21.71
N THR A 120 -3.11 1.10 -22.11
CA THR A 120 -1.94 1.52 -21.36
C THR A 120 -0.81 1.87 -22.32
N GLU A 121 0.25 2.42 -21.79
CA GLU A 121 1.50 2.64 -22.50
C GLU A 121 2.56 1.65 -22.05
N LEU A 122 3.56 1.38 -22.87
CA LEU A 122 4.76 0.65 -22.47
C LEU A 122 5.94 1.58 -22.39
N MET A 123 6.76 1.36 -21.39
CA MET A 123 7.97 2.12 -21.13
C MET A 123 9.19 1.21 -21.05
N ARG A 124 10.36 1.78 -21.34
CA ARG A 124 11.67 1.19 -21.08
C ARG A 124 12.51 2.22 -20.35
N ASN A 125 12.91 1.92 -19.11
CA ASN A 125 13.77 2.80 -18.31
C ASN A 125 13.25 4.26 -18.26
N GLY A 126 11.94 4.44 -18.09
CA GLY A 126 11.29 5.75 -18.04
C GLY A 126 11.02 6.43 -19.39
N GLU A 127 11.36 5.81 -20.52
CA GLU A 127 11.04 6.30 -21.85
C GLU A 127 9.86 5.53 -22.44
N VAL A 128 8.87 6.24 -22.98
CA VAL A 128 7.71 5.62 -23.64
C VAL A 128 8.17 4.99 -24.95
N VAL A 129 7.99 3.68 -25.08
CA VAL A 129 8.32 2.91 -26.30
C VAL A 129 7.10 2.54 -27.10
N ASP A 130 5.95 2.47 -26.44
CA ASP A 130 4.64 2.33 -27.07
C ASP A 130 3.65 3.21 -26.29
N PRO A 131 3.10 4.26 -26.89
CA PRO A 131 2.22 5.19 -26.18
C PRO A 131 0.79 4.66 -26.02
N MET A 132 0.41 3.57 -26.68
CA MET A 132 -0.95 3.10 -26.70
C MET A 132 -1.04 1.62 -27.13
N VAL A 133 -0.94 0.73 -26.15
CA VAL A 133 -1.18 -0.69 -26.35
C VAL A 133 -2.67 -0.92 -26.64
N ASP A 134 -2.99 -1.42 -27.79
CA ASP A 134 -4.37 -1.75 -28.19
C ASP A 134 -4.78 -3.17 -27.74
N GLN A 135 -5.96 -3.61 -28.15
CA GLN A 135 -6.51 -4.90 -27.75
C GLN A 135 -5.73 -6.10 -28.34
N GLU A 136 -5.20 -5.97 -29.56
CA GLU A 136 -4.41 -7.01 -30.20
C GLU A 136 -3.01 -7.09 -29.57
N GLU A 137 -2.35 -5.97 -29.40
CA GLU A 137 -1.05 -5.86 -28.74
C GLU A 137 -1.10 -6.35 -27.29
N MET A 138 -2.22 -6.11 -26.60
CA MET A 138 -2.45 -6.62 -25.25
C MET A 138 -2.37 -8.15 -25.18
N GLY A 139 -2.85 -8.86 -26.19
CA GLY A 139 -2.71 -10.30 -26.30
C GLY A 139 -1.26 -10.77 -26.40
N GLN A 140 -0.34 -9.91 -26.81
CA GLN A 140 1.09 -10.25 -26.91
C GLN A 140 1.88 -9.93 -25.63
N LEU A 141 1.29 -9.27 -24.63
CA LEU A 141 2.04 -8.77 -23.46
C LEU A 141 2.72 -9.89 -22.66
N THR A 142 2.04 -11.00 -22.40
CA THR A 142 2.62 -12.13 -21.65
C THR A 142 3.86 -12.66 -22.35
N LYS A 143 3.79 -12.88 -23.66
CA LYS A 143 4.91 -13.33 -24.49
C LYS A 143 6.05 -12.28 -24.52
N LEU A 144 5.71 -11.02 -24.76
CA LEU A 144 6.67 -9.92 -24.80
C LEU A 144 7.42 -9.76 -23.47
N TYR A 145 6.70 -9.80 -22.34
CA TYR A 145 7.33 -9.71 -21.03
C TYR A 145 8.23 -10.93 -20.76
N THR A 146 7.81 -12.13 -21.16
CA THR A 146 8.65 -13.32 -21.06
C THR A 146 9.95 -13.15 -21.84
N GLU A 147 9.89 -12.67 -23.09
CA GLU A 147 11.07 -12.41 -23.91
C GLU A 147 12.01 -11.35 -23.31
N LYS A 148 11.44 -10.28 -22.70
CA LYS A 148 12.26 -9.25 -22.01
C LYS A 148 12.90 -9.80 -20.75
N ALA A 149 12.21 -10.65 -20.00
CA ALA A 149 12.74 -11.32 -18.82
C ALA A 149 13.89 -12.28 -19.20
N LEU A 150 13.69 -13.11 -20.21
CA LEU A 150 14.75 -13.97 -20.77
C LEU A 150 15.95 -13.15 -21.25
N GLY A 151 15.70 -12.02 -21.93
CA GLY A 151 16.74 -11.10 -22.36
C GLY A 151 17.51 -10.45 -21.21
N PHE A 152 16.88 -10.25 -20.06
CA PHE A 152 17.55 -9.81 -18.83
C PHE A 152 18.42 -10.93 -18.26
N LEU A 153 17.89 -12.14 -18.11
CA LEU A 153 18.63 -13.31 -17.59
C LEU A 153 19.87 -13.64 -18.42
N ARG A 154 19.76 -13.64 -19.76
CA ARG A 154 20.88 -13.91 -20.69
C ARG A 154 22.02 -12.91 -20.61
N LYS A 155 21.78 -11.72 -20.05
CA LYS A 155 22.81 -10.70 -19.85
C LYS A 155 23.60 -10.89 -18.56
N GLN A 156 23.15 -11.77 -17.68
CA GLN A 156 23.85 -12.02 -16.44
C GLN A 156 25.06 -12.89 -16.69
N SER A 157 26.22 -12.49 -16.17
CA SER A 157 27.49 -13.21 -16.35
C SER A 157 27.73 -14.30 -15.30
N GLY A 158 26.92 -14.33 -14.25
CA GLY A 158 27.16 -15.14 -13.05
C GLY A 158 28.19 -14.55 -12.08
N GLU A 159 28.86 -13.45 -12.43
CA GLU A 159 29.80 -12.75 -11.55
C GLU A 159 29.08 -11.91 -10.48
N LYS A 160 27.90 -11.40 -10.82
CA LYS A 160 27.02 -10.67 -9.90
C LYS A 160 25.71 -11.42 -9.73
N PRO A 161 25.18 -11.48 -8.50
CA PRO A 161 23.83 -11.96 -8.29
C PRO A 161 22.81 -11.04 -8.98
N PHE A 162 21.61 -11.54 -9.23
CA PHE A 162 20.56 -10.76 -9.85
C PHE A 162 19.24 -10.89 -9.10
N PHE A 163 18.40 -9.87 -9.23
CA PHE A 163 17.01 -9.86 -8.82
C PHE A 163 16.15 -9.51 -10.03
N LEU A 164 15.18 -10.35 -10.34
CA LEU A 164 14.20 -10.12 -11.41
C LEU A 164 12.78 -10.12 -10.83
N TYR A 165 12.07 -9.02 -10.96
CA TYR A 165 10.63 -8.92 -10.66
C TYR A 165 9.85 -9.01 -11.98
N LEU A 166 9.38 -10.21 -12.33
CA LEU A 166 8.51 -10.44 -13.49
C LEU A 166 7.05 -10.30 -13.07
N ALA A 167 6.49 -9.13 -13.32
CA ALA A 167 5.14 -8.73 -12.91
C ALA A 167 4.21 -8.75 -14.12
N GLN A 168 3.77 -9.93 -14.55
CA GLN A 168 2.83 -10.08 -15.66
C GLN A 168 1.58 -9.22 -15.45
N THR A 169 1.05 -8.62 -16.53
CA THR A 169 -0.20 -7.85 -16.46
C THR A 169 -1.42 -8.75 -16.47
N MET A 170 -1.35 -9.91 -17.11
CA MET A 170 -2.40 -10.93 -17.08
C MET A 170 -2.35 -11.72 -15.76
N PRO A 171 -3.50 -12.20 -15.26
CA PRO A 171 -4.84 -12.19 -15.84
C PRO A 171 -5.71 -10.97 -15.41
N HIS A 172 -5.15 -9.76 -15.28
CA HIS A 172 -5.95 -8.55 -14.99
C HIS A 172 -6.84 -8.21 -16.19
N VAL A 173 -8.08 -7.86 -15.92
CA VAL A 173 -9.03 -7.41 -16.95
C VAL A 173 -8.55 -6.12 -17.65
N PRO A 174 -8.81 -5.93 -18.93
CA PRO A 174 -9.35 -6.92 -19.89
C PRO A 174 -8.31 -8.00 -20.18
N VAL A 175 -8.74 -9.25 -20.21
CA VAL A 175 -7.84 -10.38 -20.48
C VAL A 175 -7.74 -10.62 -21.98
N ASN A 176 -6.56 -11.01 -22.44
CA ASN A 176 -6.29 -11.50 -23.78
C ASN A 176 -5.03 -12.38 -23.77
N ALA A 177 -4.93 -13.28 -24.72
CA ALA A 177 -3.79 -14.18 -24.90
C ALA A 177 -3.22 -14.05 -26.32
N SER A 178 -2.01 -14.51 -26.52
CA SER A 178 -1.42 -14.56 -27.86
C SER A 178 -2.13 -15.58 -28.75
N GLN A 179 -2.01 -15.42 -30.06
CA GLN A 179 -2.63 -16.30 -31.05
C GLN A 179 -2.27 -17.79 -30.87
N GLU A 180 -1.12 -18.05 -30.26
CA GLU A 180 -0.67 -19.41 -29.96
C GLU A 180 -1.50 -20.08 -28.85
N PHE A 181 -2.16 -19.31 -28.01
CA PHE A 181 -2.96 -19.79 -26.88
C PHE A 181 -4.46 -19.59 -27.07
N LEU A 182 -4.90 -18.62 -27.87
CA LEU A 182 -6.32 -18.32 -28.07
C LEU A 182 -7.12 -19.54 -28.54
N GLY A 183 -8.22 -19.83 -27.82
CA GLY A 183 -9.16 -20.88 -28.14
C GLY A 183 -8.66 -22.31 -27.85
N LYS A 184 -7.57 -22.47 -27.10
CA LYS A 184 -7.01 -23.81 -26.78
C LYS A 184 -7.50 -24.38 -25.47
N SER A 185 -7.72 -23.52 -24.48
CA SER A 185 -8.17 -23.96 -23.18
C SER A 185 -9.66 -24.37 -23.19
N LYS A 186 -9.98 -25.44 -22.48
CA LYS A 186 -11.38 -25.84 -22.25
C LYS A 186 -12.14 -24.86 -21.34
N ARG A 187 -11.43 -23.94 -20.68
CA ARG A 187 -11.97 -22.93 -19.77
C ARG A 187 -12.11 -21.55 -20.42
N GLY A 188 -12.14 -21.49 -21.75
CA GLY A 188 -12.28 -20.25 -22.51
C GLY A 188 -11.10 -19.31 -22.39
N LEU A 189 -11.31 -18.03 -22.66
CA LEU A 189 -10.26 -17.02 -22.74
C LEU A 189 -9.45 -16.87 -21.45
N TYR A 190 -10.08 -16.94 -20.28
CA TYR A 190 -9.35 -16.89 -19.01
C TYR A 190 -8.39 -18.09 -18.87
N GLY A 191 -8.87 -19.28 -19.27
CA GLY A 191 -8.03 -20.47 -19.32
C GLY A 191 -6.87 -20.36 -20.29
N ASP A 192 -7.08 -19.76 -21.47
CA ASP A 192 -6.01 -19.51 -22.46
C ASP A 192 -4.89 -18.64 -21.84
N VAL A 193 -5.29 -17.58 -21.12
CA VAL A 193 -4.36 -16.67 -20.42
C VAL A 193 -3.58 -17.38 -19.32
N ILE A 194 -4.23 -18.23 -18.53
CA ILE A 194 -3.55 -19.01 -17.47
C ILE A 194 -2.57 -20.03 -18.08
N GLU A 195 -2.93 -20.68 -19.19
CA GLU A 195 -2.02 -21.60 -19.89
C GLU A 195 -0.82 -20.87 -20.49
N GLU A 196 -0.99 -19.62 -20.95
CA GLU A 196 0.14 -18.80 -21.43
C GLU A 196 1.05 -18.33 -20.27
N LEU A 197 0.49 -18.01 -19.11
CA LEU A 197 1.28 -17.72 -17.89
C LEU A 197 2.07 -18.94 -17.42
N ASP A 198 1.46 -20.13 -17.45
CA ASP A 198 2.15 -21.40 -17.15
C ASP A 198 3.31 -21.65 -18.11
N TRP A 199 3.10 -21.43 -19.42
CA TRP A 199 4.16 -21.48 -20.43
C TRP A 199 5.28 -20.47 -20.14
N SER A 200 4.93 -19.22 -19.83
CA SER A 200 5.89 -18.17 -19.49
C SER A 200 6.78 -18.60 -18.33
N MET A 201 6.20 -19.16 -17.28
CA MET A 201 6.98 -19.66 -16.14
C MET A 201 7.90 -20.81 -16.56
N GLY A 202 7.42 -21.71 -17.41
CA GLY A 202 8.22 -22.79 -17.99
C GLY A 202 9.47 -22.26 -18.69
N GLN A 203 9.31 -21.22 -19.54
CA GLN A 203 10.44 -20.59 -20.25
C GLN A 203 11.48 -20.02 -19.27
N ILE A 204 11.05 -19.37 -18.18
CA ILE A 204 11.96 -18.82 -17.17
C ILE A 204 12.74 -19.93 -16.44
N LEU A 205 12.05 -20.99 -16.00
CA LEU A 205 12.71 -22.12 -15.29
C LEU A 205 13.71 -22.84 -16.19
N ASP A 206 13.35 -23.06 -17.44
CA ASP A 206 14.20 -23.75 -18.42
C ASP A 206 15.44 -22.90 -18.79
N GLU A 207 15.27 -21.56 -18.89
CA GLU A 207 16.38 -20.65 -19.11
C GLU A 207 17.35 -20.62 -17.93
N LEU A 208 16.85 -20.56 -16.70
CA LEU A 208 17.68 -20.64 -15.49
C LEU A 208 18.51 -21.92 -15.44
N LYS A 209 17.92 -23.08 -15.82
CA LYS A 209 18.64 -24.35 -15.96
C LYS A 209 19.70 -24.29 -17.07
N THR A 210 19.35 -23.72 -18.22
CA THR A 210 20.26 -23.59 -19.38
C THR A 210 21.47 -22.72 -19.08
N LEU A 211 21.26 -21.63 -18.35
CA LEU A 211 22.32 -20.71 -17.93
C LEU A 211 23.13 -21.20 -16.73
N GLY A 212 22.73 -22.31 -16.09
CA GLY A 212 23.40 -22.86 -14.92
C GLY A 212 23.12 -22.09 -13.63
N PHE A 213 22.06 -21.30 -13.58
CA PHE A 213 21.69 -20.47 -12.41
C PHE A 213 20.70 -21.15 -11.47
N ALA A 214 20.05 -22.23 -11.91
CA ALA A 214 18.92 -22.85 -11.22
C ALA A 214 19.20 -23.20 -9.74
N GLU A 215 20.35 -23.81 -9.43
CA GLU A 215 20.71 -24.24 -8.07
C GLU A 215 21.05 -23.06 -7.14
N ASN A 216 21.29 -21.87 -7.70
CA ASN A 216 21.60 -20.64 -6.93
C ASN A 216 20.56 -19.54 -7.15
N THR A 217 19.33 -19.90 -7.47
CA THR A 217 18.22 -18.95 -7.67
C THR A 217 16.97 -19.40 -6.95
N LEU A 218 16.53 -18.61 -5.97
CA LEU A 218 15.19 -18.72 -5.39
C LEU A 218 14.18 -18.10 -6.35
N VAL A 219 13.20 -18.87 -6.77
CA VAL A 219 12.07 -18.39 -7.59
C VAL A 219 10.78 -18.50 -6.77
N ILE A 220 10.05 -17.40 -6.65
CA ILE A 220 8.71 -17.38 -6.04
C ILE A 220 7.70 -17.03 -7.13
N PHE A 221 6.76 -17.94 -7.38
CA PHE A 221 5.58 -17.69 -8.20
C PHE A 221 4.39 -17.40 -7.28
N THR A 222 3.70 -16.28 -7.50
CA THR A 222 2.51 -15.89 -6.71
C THR A 222 1.63 -14.91 -7.48
N SER A 223 0.51 -14.50 -6.87
CA SER A 223 -0.35 -13.40 -7.35
C SER A 223 -0.29 -12.20 -6.41
N ASP A 224 -0.62 -11.01 -6.91
CA ASP A 224 -0.65 -9.79 -6.09
C ASP A 224 -1.98 -9.62 -5.31
N ASN A 225 -3.06 -10.27 -5.75
CA ASN A 225 -4.36 -10.31 -5.06
C ASN A 225 -5.21 -11.49 -5.57
N GLY A 226 -6.31 -11.75 -4.90
CA GLY A 226 -7.29 -12.75 -5.32
C GLY A 226 -7.94 -12.44 -6.67
N PRO A 227 -8.72 -13.38 -7.24
CA PRO A 227 -9.31 -13.25 -8.55
C PRO A 227 -10.38 -12.16 -8.62
N TRP A 228 -10.54 -11.59 -9.81
CA TRP A 228 -11.70 -10.77 -10.14
C TRP A 228 -12.91 -11.68 -10.39
N ILE A 229 -14.03 -11.37 -9.74
CA ILE A 229 -15.30 -12.08 -9.89
C ILE A 229 -16.36 -11.06 -10.29
N GLU A 230 -17.15 -11.40 -11.28
CA GLU A 230 -18.04 -10.47 -11.95
C GLU A 230 -19.28 -10.05 -11.15
N ASP A 231 -19.84 -10.97 -10.37
CA ASP A 231 -21.12 -10.80 -9.66
C ASP A 231 -21.16 -9.61 -8.67
N HIS A 232 -20.00 -9.06 -8.33
CA HIS A 232 -19.89 -7.94 -7.39
C HIS A 232 -20.02 -6.55 -8.04
N LEU A 233 -20.07 -6.46 -9.36
CA LEU A 233 -20.15 -5.19 -10.09
C LEU A 233 -21.38 -5.17 -11.03
N GLU A 234 -22.57 -5.18 -10.46
CA GLU A 234 -23.81 -4.98 -11.22
C GLU A 234 -23.70 -3.74 -12.10
N GLY A 235 -23.94 -3.89 -13.38
CA GLY A 235 -24.02 -2.81 -14.35
C GLY A 235 -22.73 -2.47 -15.11
N GLU A 236 -21.59 -3.06 -14.80
CA GLU A 236 -20.35 -2.86 -15.57
C GLU A 236 -20.17 -3.93 -16.68
N GLY A 237 -21.19 -4.75 -16.96
CA GLY A 237 -21.31 -5.69 -18.05
C GLY A 237 -20.22 -6.78 -18.04
N GLY A 238 -20.32 -7.76 -17.15
CA GLY A 238 -19.39 -8.86 -17.04
C GLY A 238 -19.40 -9.79 -18.23
N ILE A 239 -18.22 -10.27 -18.57
CA ILE A 239 -18.09 -11.44 -19.43
C ILE A 239 -17.49 -12.52 -18.55
N ASP A 240 -18.25 -13.57 -18.23
CA ASP A 240 -17.80 -14.73 -17.43
C ASP A 240 -16.42 -15.25 -17.84
N SER A 241 -16.11 -15.11 -19.13
CA SER A 241 -14.82 -15.53 -19.69
C SER A 241 -13.60 -14.71 -19.23
N HIS A 242 -13.79 -13.59 -18.49
CA HIS A 242 -12.70 -12.74 -18.01
C HIS A 242 -12.46 -12.85 -16.51
N CYS A 243 -13.16 -13.74 -15.83
CA CYS A 243 -13.15 -13.90 -14.39
C CYS A 243 -12.50 -15.21 -13.95
N GLY A 244 -11.85 -15.16 -12.77
CA GLY A 244 -11.32 -16.34 -12.10
C GLY A 244 -12.27 -16.88 -11.03
N SER A 245 -11.81 -17.86 -10.25
CA SER A 245 -12.47 -18.37 -9.05
C SER A 245 -11.48 -18.47 -7.89
N ALA A 246 -11.95 -18.19 -6.70
CA ALA A 246 -11.22 -18.43 -5.46
C ALA A 246 -11.71 -19.68 -4.71
N ASP A 247 -12.70 -20.40 -5.24
CA ASP A 247 -13.28 -21.55 -4.57
C ASP A 247 -12.23 -22.55 -4.06
N PRO A 248 -12.39 -23.06 -2.82
CA PRO A 248 -13.51 -22.86 -1.90
C PRO A 248 -13.41 -21.61 -1.01
N LEU A 249 -12.43 -20.73 -1.23
CA LEU A 249 -12.20 -19.55 -0.40
C LEU A 249 -13.27 -18.50 -0.63
N ARG A 250 -13.87 -17.99 0.45
CA ARG A 250 -14.87 -16.93 0.41
C ARG A 250 -14.26 -15.62 -0.08
N GLY A 251 -15.00 -14.90 -0.93
CA GLY A 251 -14.65 -13.56 -1.41
C GLY A 251 -13.72 -13.55 -2.62
N ALA A 252 -13.29 -12.36 -2.99
CA ALA A 252 -12.55 -12.08 -4.22
C ALA A 252 -11.68 -10.83 -4.06
N LYS A 253 -10.99 -10.43 -5.14
CA LYS A 253 -10.25 -9.16 -5.20
C LYS A 253 -11.04 -8.02 -4.57
N MET A 254 -10.36 -7.16 -3.82
CA MET A 254 -10.88 -6.04 -3.04
C MET A 254 -11.54 -6.42 -1.71
N MET A 255 -11.83 -7.70 -1.46
CA MET A 255 -12.36 -8.18 -0.20
C MET A 255 -11.24 -8.66 0.72
N THR A 256 -11.51 -8.62 2.03
CA THR A 256 -10.60 -9.12 3.07
C THR A 256 -10.97 -10.53 3.56
N TRP A 257 -11.80 -11.22 2.79
CA TRP A 257 -12.00 -12.65 2.92
C TRP A 257 -10.83 -13.41 2.29
N GLU A 258 -10.67 -14.69 2.64
CA GLU A 258 -9.55 -15.52 2.18
C GLU A 258 -9.37 -15.47 0.65
N GLY A 259 -10.47 -15.54 -0.11
CA GLY A 259 -10.44 -15.49 -1.58
C GLY A 259 -9.91 -14.20 -2.19
N GLY A 260 -9.91 -13.09 -1.42
CA GLY A 260 -9.35 -11.82 -1.89
C GLY A 260 -7.84 -11.66 -1.64
N ILE A 261 -7.28 -12.40 -0.69
CA ILE A 261 -5.94 -12.14 -0.14
C ILE A 261 -5.09 -13.38 0.11
N ARG A 262 -5.64 -14.59 0.12
CA ARG A 262 -4.90 -15.85 0.18
C ARG A 262 -4.73 -16.39 -1.22
N VAL A 263 -3.51 -16.43 -1.71
CA VAL A 263 -3.21 -16.70 -3.11
C VAL A 263 -2.30 -17.92 -3.29
N PRO A 264 -2.40 -18.62 -4.44
CA PRO A 264 -1.48 -19.71 -4.76
C PRO A 264 -0.04 -19.21 -4.79
N THR A 265 0.86 -19.92 -4.11
CA THR A 265 2.28 -19.57 -4.10
C THR A 265 3.15 -20.82 -4.14
N ILE A 266 4.22 -20.76 -4.93
CA ILE A 266 5.20 -21.81 -5.06
C ILE A 266 6.59 -21.19 -4.89
N ALA A 267 7.39 -21.74 -3.98
CA ALA A 267 8.81 -21.44 -3.83
C ALA A 267 9.64 -22.58 -4.43
N TRP A 268 10.56 -22.24 -5.33
CA TRP A 268 11.41 -23.18 -6.03
C TRP A 268 12.87 -22.77 -5.91
N TRP A 269 13.69 -23.67 -5.41
CA TRP A 269 15.14 -23.48 -5.30
C TRP A 269 15.81 -24.85 -5.22
N PRO A 270 16.19 -25.44 -6.37
CA PRO A 270 16.81 -26.77 -6.40
C PRO A 270 18.03 -26.85 -5.50
N GLY A 271 18.09 -27.92 -4.70
CA GLY A 271 19.20 -28.16 -3.77
C GLY A 271 19.13 -27.37 -2.45
N GLN A 272 18.22 -26.39 -2.32
CA GLN A 272 18.00 -25.62 -1.09
C GLN A 272 16.62 -25.85 -0.49
N ILE A 273 15.59 -25.98 -1.31
CA ILE A 273 14.22 -26.29 -0.91
C ILE A 273 13.95 -27.77 -1.23
N GLU A 274 13.46 -28.52 -0.23
CA GLU A 274 13.06 -29.90 -0.43
C GLU A 274 11.87 -29.99 -1.41
N ALA A 275 12.02 -30.83 -2.43
CA ALA A 275 11.05 -31.01 -3.48
C ALA A 275 9.75 -31.66 -3.00
N GLY A 276 8.61 -31.24 -3.56
CA GLY A 276 7.29 -31.81 -3.33
C GLY A 276 6.70 -31.51 -1.95
N ARG A 277 7.25 -30.56 -1.22
CA ARG A 277 6.69 -30.10 0.06
C ARG A 277 5.47 -29.22 -0.14
N GLU A 278 4.56 -29.29 0.81
CA GLU A 278 3.41 -28.41 0.94
C GLU A 278 3.33 -27.92 2.39
N SER A 279 2.92 -26.67 2.60
CA SER A 279 2.75 -26.08 3.92
C SER A 279 1.59 -25.11 3.93
N ASP A 280 0.80 -25.15 5.00
CA ASP A 280 -0.29 -24.24 5.33
C ASP A 280 0.10 -23.19 6.38
N GLU A 281 1.36 -23.14 6.76
CA GLU A 281 1.93 -22.10 7.61
C GLU A 281 1.71 -20.70 7.02
N VAL A 282 1.43 -19.72 7.87
CA VAL A 282 1.15 -18.35 7.46
C VAL A 282 2.43 -17.69 6.96
N VAL A 283 2.45 -17.33 5.69
CA VAL A 283 3.51 -16.53 5.06
C VAL A 283 2.84 -15.35 4.33
N ALA A 284 3.50 -14.22 4.24
CA ALA A 284 2.91 -13.05 3.59
C ALA A 284 3.87 -12.36 2.61
N SER A 285 3.32 -11.66 1.64
CA SER A 285 4.12 -10.90 0.67
C SER A 285 5.02 -9.84 1.33
N ILE A 286 4.63 -9.31 2.49
CA ILE A 286 5.48 -8.39 3.28
C ILE A 286 6.75 -9.08 3.82
N ASP A 287 6.80 -10.42 3.89
CA ASP A 287 7.98 -11.17 4.33
C ASP A 287 9.07 -11.26 3.26
N VAL A 288 8.73 -10.97 2.00
CA VAL A 288 9.64 -11.11 0.86
C VAL A 288 10.84 -10.18 0.99
N LEU A 289 10.64 -8.92 1.41
CA LEU A 289 11.75 -7.98 1.58
C LEU A 289 12.75 -8.47 2.63
N THR A 290 12.29 -8.83 3.82
CA THR A 290 13.15 -9.28 4.93
C THR A 290 13.84 -10.59 4.61
N THR A 291 13.13 -11.52 3.97
CA THR A 291 13.67 -12.81 3.54
C THR A 291 14.75 -12.65 2.48
N PHE A 292 14.50 -11.83 1.44
CA PHE A 292 15.47 -11.61 0.37
C PHE A 292 16.67 -10.79 0.83
N ALA A 293 16.45 -9.77 1.68
CA ALA A 293 17.53 -9.02 2.29
C ALA A 293 18.43 -9.90 3.15
N SER A 294 17.84 -10.78 3.97
CA SER A 294 18.57 -11.77 4.78
C SER A 294 19.41 -12.71 3.90
N LEU A 295 18.80 -13.30 2.86
CA LEU A 295 19.51 -14.19 1.92
C LEU A 295 20.64 -13.48 1.16
N ALA A 296 20.47 -12.19 0.88
CA ALA A 296 21.46 -11.35 0.20
C ALA A 296 22.52 -10.76 1.14
N GLY A 297 22.37 -10.89 2.45
CA GLY A 297 23.21 -10.19 3.42
C GLY A 297 23.06 -8.67 3.40
N ALA A 298 21.91 -8.17 2.92
CA ALA A 298 21.60 -6.75 2.83
C ALA A 298 21.09 -6.21 4.18
N SER A 299 21.47 -4.99 4.54
CA SER A 299 20.95 -4.29 5.72
C SER A 299 19.74 -3.44 5.35
N PHE A 300 18.72 -3.48 6.20
CA PHE A 300 17.51 -2.65 6.05
C PHE A 300 17.21 -1.80 7.30
N SER A 301 18.21 -1.57 8.15
CA SER A 301 18.05 -0.80 9.41
C SER A 301 17.56 0.63 9.20
N GLU A 302 17.80 1.21 8.03
CA GLU A 302 17.38 2.58 7.68
C GLU A 302 15.94 2.65 7.12
N ALA A 303 15.33 1.51 6.81
CA ALA A 303 13.96 1.45 6.27
C ALA A 303 12.85 1.78 7.28
N GLY A 304 13.20 2.04 8.54
CA GLY A 304 12.24 2.25 9.62
C GLY A 304 11.57 0.94 10.08
N PRO A 305 10.42 0.99 10.77
CA PRO A 305 9.68 -0.21 11.15
C PRO A 305 9.23 -1.01 9.93
N ILE A 306 9.59 -2.29 9.87
CA ILE A 306 9.18 -3.25 8.83
C ILE A 306 8.28 -4.30 9.49
N ASP A 307 7.21 -4.69 8.80
CA ASP A 307 6.26 -5.69 9.28
C ASP A 307 6.60 -7.12 8.84
N GLY A 308 7.45 -7.23 7.82
CA GLY A 308 7.93 -8.50 7.30
C GLY A 308 8.85 -9.22 8.29
N VAL A 309 8.81 -10.55 8.27
CA VAL A 309 9.71 -11.41 9.03
C VAL A 309 10.54 -12.27 8.06
N ASP A 310 11.72 -12.68 8.49
CA ASP A 310 12.60 -13.53 7.68
C ASP A 310 12.08 -14.98 7.64
N GLN A 311 11.75 -15.45 6.45
CA GLN A 311 11.27 -16.80 6.18
C GLN A 311 12.37 -17.71 5.59
N SER A 312 13.62 -17.30 5.56
CA SER A 312 14.69 -18.04 4.87
C SER A 312 14.89 -19.44 5.43
N ALA A 313 14.94 -19.59 6.76
CA ALA A 313 15.08 -20.89 7.42
C ALA A 313 13.86 -21.79 7.17
N PHE A 314 12.65 -21.22 7.21
CA PHE A 314 11.42 -21.96 6.92
C PHE A 314 11.37 -22.42 5.45
N LEU A 315 11.68 -21.55 4.50
CA LEU A 315 11.67 -21.91 3.07
C LEU A 315 12.65 -23.03 2.75
N LYS A 316 13.83 -23.02 3.36
CA LYS A 316 14.84 -24.09 3.22
C LYS A 316 14.48 -25.38 3.97
N GLY A 317 13.49 -25.34 4.86
CA GLY A 317 13.13 -26.49 5.70
C GLY A 317 14.10 -26.75 6.87
N GLU A 318 14.85 -25.73 7.27
CA GLU A 318 15.70 -25.75 8.47
C GLU A 318 14.83 -25.72 9.75
N ILE A 319 13.64 -25.13 9.63
CA ILE A 319 12.55 -25.13 10.62
C ILE A 319 11.23 -25.49 9.93
N ASP A 320 10.32 -26.14 10.67
CA ASP A 320 9.04 -26.60 10.13
C ASP A 320 7.94 -25.53 10.20
N THR A 321 8.07 -24.55 11.09
CA THR A 321 7.08 -23.50 11.33
C THR A 321 7.52 -22.17 10.73
N SER A 322 6.55 -21.40 10.24
CA SER A 322 6.77 -20.05 9.78
C SER A 322 7.21 -19.13 10.93
N ALA A 323 8.04 -18.14 10.65
CA ALA A 323 8.36 -17.07 11.58
C ALA A 323 7.18 -16.10 11.84
N ARG A 324 6.10 -16.23 11.07
CA ARG A 324 4.89 -15.41 11.17
C ARG A 324 3.75 -16.21 11.78
N ASP A 325 3.21 -15.72 12.89
CA ASP A 325 2.06 -16.32 13.59
C ASP A 325 0.74 -15.59 13.31
N HIS A 326 0.77 -14.37 12.79
CA HIS A 326 -0.45 -13.57 12.53
C HIS A 326 -0.35 -12.71 11.26
N PHE A 327 -1.51 -12.38 10.71
CA PHE A 327 -1.66 -11.45 9.58
C PHE A 327 -2.89 -10.55 9.77
N PHE A 328 -2.72 -9.24 9.61
CA PHE A 328 -3.79 -8.25 9.71
C PHE A 328 -4.46 -8.01 8.37
N TYR A 329 -5.79 -7.93 8.39
CA TYR A 329 -6.61 -7.73 7.22
C TYR A 329 -7.02 -6.26 7.09
N TYR A 330 -6.45 -5.54 6.13
CA TYR A 330 -6.78 -4.14 5.85
C TYR A 330 -7.46 -3.97 4.50
N ALA A 331 -8.54 -3.18 4.49
CA ALA A 331 -9.14 -2.62 3.27
C ALA A 331 -8.83 -1.12 3.25
N GLY A 332 -7.84 -0.70 2.48
CA GLY A 332 -7.29 0.64 2.58
C GLY A 332 -6.75 0.92 3.99
N THR A 333 -7.33 1.87 4.68
CA THR A 333 -7.00 2.21 6.08
C THR A 333 -7.87 1.49 7.11
N HIS A 334 -8.86 0.71 6.69
CA HIS A 334 -9.82 0.08 7.59
C HIS A 334 -9.35 -1.31 8.01
N LEU A 335 -9.11 -1.51 9.29
CA LEU A 335 -8.78 -2.81 9.87
C LEU A 335 -10.04 -3.69 9.94
N HIS A 336 -10.04 -4.79 9.21
CA HIS A 336 -11.17 -5.71 9.11
C HIS A 336 -11.04 -6.95 9.99
N GLY A 337 -9.85 -7.24 10.49
CA GLY A 337 -9.64 -8.42 11.32
C GLY A 337 -8.19 -8.86 11.40
N VAL A 338 -7.98 -10.05 11.96
CA VAL A 338 -6.67 -10.68 12.10
C VAL A 338 -6.80 -12.18 11.90
N ARG A 339 -5.82 -12.81 11.23
CA ARG A 339 -5.54 -14.24 11.34
C ARG A 339 -4.48 -14.47 12.42
N TRP A 340 -4.67 -15.50 13.24
CA TRP A 340 -3.70 -15.99 14.19
C TRP A 340 -3.71 -17.53 14.15
N ASN A 341 -2.63 -18.12 13.66
CA ASN A 341 -2.54 -19.54 13.34
C ASN A 341 -3.74 -19.99 12.46
N GLU A 342 -4.55 -20.94 12.90
CA GLU A 342 -5.77 -21.43 12.23
C GLU A 342 -6.99 -20.52 12.40
N TRP A 343 -6.93 -19.52 13.28
CA TRP A 343 -8.08 -18.68 13.63
C TRP A 343 -8.13 -17.39 12.82
N LYS A 344 -9.32 -17.03 12.38
CA LYS A 344 -9.61 -15.75 11.75
C LYS A 344 -10.68 -14.99 12.53
N LEU A 345 -10.31 -13.86 13.12
CA LEU A 345 -11.24 -12.92 13.74
C LEU A 345 -11.60 -11.82 12.75
N VAL A 346 -12.90 -11.59 12.54
CA VAL A 346 -13.43 -10.55 11.65
C VAL A 346 -14.18 -9.53 12.48
N LEU A 347 -13.84 -8.26 12.31
CA LEU A 347 -14.43 -7.15 13.02
C LEU A 347 -15.76 -6.72 12.39
N PRO A 348 -16.73 -6.24 13.20
CA PRO A 348 -17.96 -5.68 12.70
C PRO A 348 -17.71 -4.52 11.74
N ARG A 349 -18.47 -4.47 10.66
CA ARG A 349 -18.42 -3.37 9.69
C ARG A 349 -19.76 -3.21 8.98
N VAL A 350 -20.05 -1.98 8.57
CA VAL A 350 -21.23 -1.67 7.76
C VAL A 350 -20.97 -2.04 6.30
N GLU A 351 -22.03 -2.35 5.57
CA GLU A 351 -21.97 -2.49 4.12
C GLU A 351 -21.51 -1.17 3.48
N LYS A 352 -20.63 -1.29 2.49
CA LYS A 352 -20.19 -0.16 1.65
C LYS A 352 -19.77 1.08 2.44
N PRO A 353 -18.79 0.99 3.36
CA PRO A 353 -18.37 2.12 4.18
C PRO A 353 -17.92 3.30 3.32
N GLY A 354 -18.62 4.44 3.41
CA GLY A 354 -18.50 5.57 2.48
C GLY A 354 -17.10 6.19 2.39
N HIS A 355 -16.27 6.06 3.45
CA HIS A 355 -14.90 6.57 3.47
C HIS A 355 -13.93 5.81 2.56
N LEU A 356 -14.29 4.60 2.11
CA LEU A 356 -13.48 3.81 1.19
C LEU A 356 -13.83 4.04 -0.30
N GLY A 357 -14.77 4.92 -0.57
CA GLY A 357 -15.10 5.36 -1.92
C GLY A 357 -15.45 4.19 -2.86
N TRP A 358 -14.76 4.09 -4.00
CA TRP A 358 -15.01 3.02 -4.97
C TRP A 358 -14.77 1.62 -4.38
N TRP A 359 -13.78 1.46 -3.51
CA TRP A 359 -13.48 0.17 -2.85
C TRP A 359 -14.64 -0.32 -1.99
N ALA A 360 -15.39 0.58 -1.35
CA ALA A 360 -16.53 0.26 -0.51
C ALA A 360 -17.55 -0.65 -1.19
N ARG A 361 -17.71 -0.54 -2.51
CA ARG A 361 -18.70 -1.33 -3.27
C ARG A 361 -18.50 -2.84 -3.17
N MET A 362 -17.28 -3.27 -2.84
CA MET A 362 -16.92 -4.70 -2.74
C MET A 362 -16.97 -5.21 -1.30
N LEU A 363 -17.32 -4.37 -0.33
CA LEU A 363 -17.31 -4.75 1.08
C LEU A 363 -18.72 -5.05 1.56
N ASP A 364 -18.87 -6.27 2.05
CA ASP A 364 -20.07 -6.79 2.69
C ASP A 364 -20.22 -6.30 4.13
N GLU A 365 -21.44 -6.35 4.65
CA GLU A 365 -21.73 -6.14 6.06
C GLU A 365 -21.23 -7.32 6.90
N VAL A 366 -20.66 -7.01 8.07
CA VAL A 366 -20.40 -7.95 9.14
C VAL A 366 -21.03 -7.35 10.39
N PRO A 367 -22.25 -7.79 10.79
CA PRO A 367 -23.03 -7.12 11.81
C PRO A 367 -22.47 -7.29 13.21
N GLU A 368 -21.72 -8.34 13.47
CA GLU A 368 -21.14 -8.70 14.76
C GLU A 368 -19.74 -9.28 14.62
N LEU A 369 -19.01 -9.35 15.73
CA LEU A 369 -17.70 -9.98 15.78
C LEU A 369 -17.84 -11.46 15.41
N ALA A 370 -16.99 -11.93 14.49
CA ALA A 370 -17.06 -13.30 14.02
C ALA A 370 -15.69 -13.98 14.08
N LEU A 371 -15.66 -15.20 14.59
CA LEU A 371 -14.47 -16.05 14.67
C LEU A 371 -14.68 -17.31 13.81
N TYR A 372 -13.68 -17.62 12.99
CA TYR A 372 -13.67 -18.80 12.14
C TYR A 372 -12.41 -19.62 12.39
N ASN A 373 -12.54 -20.96 12.35
CA ASN A 373 -11.40 -21.87 12.34
C ASN A 373 -11.17 -22.32 10.90
N LEU A 374 -10.12 -21.80 10.25
CA LEU A 374 -9.88 -22.01 8.82
C LEU A 374 -9.40 -23.43 8.46
N ASP A 375 -8.95 -24.22 9.42
CA ASP A 375 -8.59 -25.62 9.18
C ASP A 375 -9.83 -26.50 9.03
N ASN A 376 -10.92 -26.14 9.73
CA ASN A 376 -12.17 -26.90 9.71
C ASN A 376 -13.26 -26.25 8.84
N ASP A 377 -13.15 -24.94 8.59
CA ASP A 377 -14.12 -24.13 7.86
C ASP A 377 -13.37 -23.09 7.00
N ILE A 378 -12.74 -23.57 5.92
CA ILE A 378 -11.94 -22.72 5.03
C ILE A 378 -12.79 -21.67 4.29
N GLU A 379 -14.10 -21.92 4.16
CA GLU A 379 -15.08 -21.01 3.56
C GLU A 379 -15.52 -19.88 4.51
N ALA A 380 -15.14 -19.96 5.79
CA ALA A 380 -15.53 -19.02 6.85
C ALA A 380 -17.05 -18.79 6.91
N THR A 381 -17.80 -19.89 7.07
CA THR A 381 -19.27 -19.91 7.06
C THR A 381 -19.89 -19.96 8.45
N THR A 382 -19.17 -20.53 9.43
CA THR A 382 -19.70 -20.78 10.78
C THR A 382 -18.99 -19.91 11.82
N ASN A 383 -19.68 -18.90 12.35
CA ASN A 383 -19.16 -18.09 13.45
C ASN A 383 -19.13 -18.92 14.74
N VAL A 384 -17.95 -19.13 15.31
CA VAL A 384 -17.72 -19.89 16.55
C VAL A 384 -17.20 -18.98 17.68
N ALA A 385 -17.42 -17.68 17.63
CA ALA A 385 -16.93 -16.70 18.61
C ALA A 385 -17.47 -16.96 20.02
N GLU A 386 -18.76 -17.29 20.15
CA GLU A 386 -19.40 -17.58 21.44
C GLU A 386 -18.82 -18.82 22.12
N ASP A 387 -18.41 -19.82 21.35
CA ASP A 387 -17.85 -21.07 21.87
C ASP A 387 -16.35 -20.95 22.21
N ASN A 388 -15.67 -19.86 21.78
CA ASN A 388 -14.22 -19.69 21.90
C ASN A 388 -13.83 -18.30 22.46
N PRO A 389 -14.36 -17.86 23.62
CA PRO A 389 -14.14 -16.49 24.12
C PRO A 389 -12.68 -16.19 24.49
N GLU A 390 -11.90 -17.21 24.85
CA GLU A 390 -10.48 -17.04 25.15
C GLU A 390 -9.66 -16.71 23.90
N ILE A 391 -9.98 -17.39 22.78
CA ILE A 391 -9.35 -17.12 21.46
C ILE A 391 -9.72 -15.70 21.01
N VAL A 392 -11.00 -15.32 21.09
CA VAL A 392 -11.45 -13.96 20.78
C VAL A 392 -10.66 -12.93 21.59
N THR A 393 -10.58 -13.11 22.91
CA THR A 393 -9.83 -12.19 23.79
C THR A 393 -8.35 -12.06 23.42
N GLN A 394 -7.72 -13.17 23.01
CA GLN A 394 -6.30 -13.13 22.56
C GLN A 394 -6.15 -12.39 21.24
N MET A 395 -7.07 -12.61 20.30
CA MET A 395 -7.02 -11.96 18.98
C MET A 395 -7.41 -10.49 19.06
N GLU A 396 -8.29 -10.08 19.96
CA GLU A 396 -8.59 -8.66 20.23
C GLU A 396 -7.36 -7.89 20.71
N LYS A 397 -6.46 -8.51 21.48
CA LYS A 397 -5.16 -7.89 21.85
C LYS A 397 -4.28 -7.64 20.63
N LEU A 398 -4.29 -8.52 19.63
CA LEU A 398 -3.59 -8.30 18.36
C LEU A 398 -4.22 -7.15 17.58
N ILE A 399 -5.56 -7.07 17.55
CA ILE A 399 -6.29 -5.94 16.93
C ILE A 399 -5.89 -4.61 17.58
N GLU A 400 -5.87 -4.53 18.91
CA GLU A 400 -5.47 -3.28 19.59
C GLU A 400 -3.99 -2.95 19.35
N LYS A 401 -3.11 -3.96 19.28
CA LYS A 401 -1.70 -3.75 18.87
C LYS A 401 -1.60 -3.17 17.44
N ALA A 402 -2.39 -3.71 16.50
CA ALA A 402 -2.43 -3.19 15.13
C ALA A 402 -2.95 -1.74 15.10
N ARG A 403 -4.01 -1.44 15.85
CA ARG A 403 -4.57 -0.08 15.95
C ARG A 403 -3.58 0.92 16.55
N ALA A 404 -2.82 0.51 17.55
CA ALA A 404 -1.83 1.37 18.20
C ALA A 404 -0.63 1.65 17.29
N ASP A 405 -0.14 0.65 16.55
CA ASP A 405 1.07 0.73 15.74
C ASP A 405 0.77 1.17 14.28
N LEU A 406 -0.16 0.50 13.63
CA LEU A 406 -0.49 0.73 12.22
C LEU A 406 -1.63 1.76 12.04
N GLY A 407 -2.56 1.80 13.00
CA GLY A 407 -3.76 2.63 12.92
C GLY A 407 -4.99 1.87 12.41
N ASP A 408 -6.07 2.63 12.20
CA ASP A 408 -7.35 2.17 11.68
C ASP A 408 -8.00 3.33 10.89
N PHE A 409 -9.20 3.12 10.34
CA PHE A 409 -9.92 4.15 9.56
C PHE A 409 -10.20 5.45 10.36
N ASP A 410 -10.22 5.40 11.68
CA ASP A 410 -10.51 6.52 12.59
C ASP A 410 -9.26 7.08 13.29
N ARG A 411 -8.09 6.46 13.10
CA ARG A 411 -6.84 6.87 13.77
C ARG A 411 -5.60 6.50 12.96
N ILE A 412 -4.52 7.24 13.17
CA ILE A 412 -3.20 6.98 12.61
C ILE A 412 -2.38 6.28 13.69
N GLY A 413 -1.74 5.16 13.34
CA GLY A 413 -0.88 4.42 14.26
C GLY A 413 0.45 5.11 14.54
N ALA A 414 1.04 4.80 15.70
CA ALA A 414 2.31 5.39 16.11
C ALA A 414 3.51 5.01 15.22
N GLY A 415 3.42 3.84 14.57
CA GLY A 415 4.47 3.33 13.67
C GLY A 415 4.29 3.70 12.20
N VAL A 416 3.30 4.51 11.84
CA VAL A 416 3.14 5.01 10.46
C VAL A 416 4.32 5.89 10.09
N ARG A 417 4.91 5.65 8.92
CA ARG A 417 6.02 6.46 8.42
C ARG A 417 5.48 7.74 7.80
N PHE A 418 5.97 8.86 8.31
CA PHE A 418 5.72 10.18 7.73
C PHE A 418 6.98 10.62 7.02
N HIS A 419 6.88 10.75 5.72
CA HIS A 419 7.95 11.32 4.91
C HIS A 419 7.71 12.80 4.68
N ASP A 420 8.78 13.50 4.39
CA ASP A 420 8.71 14.88 3.94
C ASP A 420 7.98 14.95 2.58
N GLU A 421 7.18 16.02 2.35
CA GLU A 421 6.59 16.26 1.04
C GLU A 421 7.70 16.31 -0.01
N PRO A 422 7.70 15.46 -1.03
CA PRO A 422 8.70 15.52 -2.08
C PRO A 422 8.62 16.87 -2.80
N ALA A 423 9.76 17.40 -3.19
CA ALA A 423 9.78 18.61 -4.03
C ALA A 423 8.89 18.41 -5.26
N PRO A 424 8.19 19.45 -5.74
CA PRO A 424 7.38 19.35 -6.95
C PRO A 424 8.22 18.80 -8.10
N THR A 425 7.85 17.62 -8.59
CA THR A 425 8.58 16.91 -9.63
C THR A 425 7.88 17.05 -10.97
N GLU A 426 8.66 16.98 -12.03
CA GLU A 426 8.12 16.96 -13.37
C GLU A 426 7.31 15.67 -13.57
N ARG A 427 6.03 15.81 -13.91
CA ARG A 427 5.18 14.69 -14.29
C ARG A 427 5.35 14.38 -15.77
N ILE A 428 5.45 13.11 -16.12
CA ILE A 428 5.44 12.68 -17.51
C ILE A 428 3.99 12.63 -17.97
N PRO A 429 3.58 13.39 -18.99
CA PRO A 429 2.23 13.28 -19.53
C PRO A 429 1.98 11.88 -20.08
N ALA A 430 0.87 11.27 -19.73
CA ALA A 430 0.49 9.89 -20.11
C ALA A 430 0.45 9.64 -21.64
N LYS A 431 0.47 10.67 -22.47
CA LYS A 431 0.40 10.59 -23.94
C LYS A 431 1.37 11.54 -24.66
N ALA A 432 2.37 12.07 -23.97
CA ALA A 432 3.34 12.95 -24.60
C ALA A 432 4.46 12.17 -25.26
N LYS A 433 4.77 12.47 -26.50
CA LYS A 433 6.06 12.07 -27.07
C LYS A 433 7.16 12.66 -26.20
N PRO A 434 8.17 11.88 -25.81
CA PRO A 434 9.24 12.37 -24.96
C PRO A 434 9.91 13.57 -25.65
N LYS A 435 9.86 14.73 -25.00
CA LYS A 435 10.77 15.81 -25.34
C LYS A 435 12.14 15.38 -24.84
N SER A 436 13.15 15.49 -25.69
CA SER A 436 14.54 15.23 -25.31
C SER A 436 14.86 16.06 -24.06
N LEU A 437 15.06 15.36 -22.95
CA LEU A 437 15.40 15.99 -21.68
C LEU A 437 16.87 16.44 -21.78
N ALA A 438 17.07 17.74 -21.82
CA ALA A 438 18.36 18.31 -21.48
C ALA A 438 18.73 17.81 -20.08
N LYS A 439 19.94 17.26 -19.93
CA LYS A 439 20.48 16.81 -18.65
C LYS A 439 20.44 17.96 -17.63
N GLN A 440 19.37 18.07 -16.88
CA GLN A 440 19.39 18.84 -15.65
C GLN A 440 20.13 17.97 -14.62
N LYS A 441 21.29 18.44 -14.18
CA LYS A 441 21.96 17.92 -13.00
C LYS A 441 20.95 18.07 -11.85
N VAL A 442 20.44 16.95 -11.37
CA VAL A 442 19.81 16.87 -10.07
C VAL A 442 20.91 17.19 -9.08
N ALA A 443 20.87 18.36 -8.49
CA ALA A 443 21.68 18.68 -7.34
C ALA A 443 21.07 17.90 -6.16
N SER A 444 21.56 16.67 -5.95
CA SER A 444 21.39 15.97 -4.69
C SER A 444 22.29 16.67 -3.67
N GLN A 445 21.78 17.67 -3.01
CA GLN A 445 22.28 18.08 -1.71
C GLN A 445 21.24 17.62 -0.68
N HIS A 446 21.26 16.33 -0.38
CA HIS A 446 20.87 15.87 0.92
C HIS A 446 22.03 16.15 1.86
N ASP A 447 21.98 17.27 2.54
CA ASP A 447 22.67 17.40 3.81
C ASP A 447 21.99 16.40 4.74
N GLY A 448 22.67 15.28 5.00
CA GLY A 448 22.19 14.19 5.86
C GLY A 448 22.05 14.67 7.31
N VAL A 449 20.96 15.32 7.60
CA VAL A 449 20.52 15.60 8.97
C VAL A 449 19.28 14.76 9.19
N ALA A 450 19.44 13.68 9.94
CA ALA A 450 18.33 12.92 10.48
C ALA A 450 17.31 13.85 11.12
N PRO A 451 16.00 13.60 11.01
CA PRO A 451 14.98 14.39 11.68
C PRO A 451 15.24 14.30 13.19
N ILE A 452 15.75 15.35 13.76
CA ILE A 452 16.01 15.46 15.19
C ILE A 452 14.95 16.38 15.77
N GLY A 453 13.94 15.79 16.34
CA GLY A 453 12.96 16.53 17.11
C GLY A 453 11.86 15.60 17.58
N ASP A 454 12.04 15.06 18.78
CA ASP A 454 11.03 14.28 19.48
C ASP A 454 9.99 15.17 20.20
N LEU A 455 9.64 16.32 19.63
CA LEU A 455 8.52 17.09 20.12
C LEU A 455 7.25 16.52 19.49
N ARG A 456 6.63 15.58 20.18
CA ARG A 456 5.32 15.07 19.87
C ARG A 456 4.33 15.62 20.89
N PHE A 457 3.39 16.40 20.42
CA PHE A 457 2.17 16.72 21.17
C PHE A 457 1.10 15.77 20.64
N ASP A 458 0.94 14.64 21.29
CA ASP A 458 -0.04 13.63 20.90
C ASP A 458 -1.33 13.66 21.71
N PHE A 459 -1.30 14.41 22.83
CA PHE A 459 -2.44 14.61 23.75
C PHE A 459 -2.98 13.32 24.38
N GLU A 460 -2.24 12.23 24.32
CA GLU A 460 -2.67 10.91 24.83
C GLU A 460 -2.81 10.88 26.35
N ALA A 461 -2.18 11.81 27.08
CA ALA A 461 -2.41 12.03 28.51
C ALA A 461 -3.81 12.59 28.81
N GLY A 462 -4.56 13.05 27.80
CA GLY A 462 -5.88 13.63 27.93
C GLY A 462 -5.84 15.08 28.46
N ASP A 463 -4.69 15.71 28.48
CA ASP A 463 -4.48 17.10 28.89
C ASP A 463 -3.85 17.94 27.77
N LEU A 464 -3.62 19.21 28.03
CA LEU A 464 -3.10 20.16 27.05
C LEU A 464 -1.59 20.04 26.78
N GLU A 465 -0.87 19.16 27.45
CA GLU A 465 0.58 18.96 27.28
C GLU A 465 1.40 20.26 27.20
N GLY A 466 1.03 21.24 28.02
CA GLY A 466 1.68 22.56 28.06
C GLY A 466 1.15 23.58 27.04
N TRP A 467 0.21 23.22 26.18
CA TRP A 467 -0.50 24.21 25.34
C TRP A 467 -1.34 25.15 26.21
N THR A 468 -1.46 26.38 25.78
CA THR A 468 -2.20 27.41 26.50
C THR A 468 -3.31 28.01 25.63
N VAL A 469 -4.44 28.33 26.26
CA VAL A 469 -5.51 29.12 25.61
C VAL A 469 -5.13 30.60 25.71
N VAL A 470 -4.73 31.18 24.59
CA VAL A 470 -4.31 32.59 24.52
C VAL A 470 -5.51 33.53 24.47
N SER A 471 -6.57 33.11 23.79
CA SER A 471 -7.82 33.85 23.71
C SER A 471 -9.01 32.93 23.53
N GLY A 472 -10.19 33.37 23.94
CA GLY A 472 -11.42 32.58 23.87
C GLY A 472 -11.58 31.63 25.04
N ALA A 473 -12.51 30.68 24.92
CA ALA A 473 -12.78 29.66 25.92
C ALA A 473 -13.09 28.33 25.23
N LEU A 474 -12.51 27.25 25.72
CA LEU A 474 -12.79 25.89 25.29
C LEU A 474 -13.33 25.08 26.46
N ALA A 475 -14.47 24.46 26.28
CA ALA A 475 -15.10 23.66 27.34
C ALA A 475 -14.34 22.34 27.56
N GLN A 476 -13.87 21.72 26.51
CA GLN A 476 -13.05 20.50 26.54
C GLN A 476 -12.02 20.55 25.40
N PRO A 477 -10.82 21.10 25.66
CA PRO A 477 -9.82 21.31 24.60
C PRO A 477 -9.20 20.02 24.07
N VAL A 478 -9.21 18.92 24.84
CA VAL A 478 -8.74 17.60 24.39
C VAL A 478 -9.92 16.65 24.25
N SER A 479 -10.02 16.02 23.12
CA SER A 479 -11.15 15.17 22.76
C SER A 479 -10.71 13.77 22.34
N ALA A 480 -11.41 12.75 22.84
CA ALA A 480 -11.29 11.37 22.40
C ALA A 480 -12.31 10.99 21.30
N ALA A 481 -13.10 11.94 20.80
CA ALA A 481 -14.08 11.66 19.75
C ALA A 481 -13.41 11.20 18.46
N ALA A 482 -13.92 10.14 17.84
CA ALA A 482 -13.41 9.61 16.59
C ALA A 482 -13.96 10.34 15.35
N SER A 483 -15.11 11.01 15.49
CA SER A 483 -15.78 11.77 14.43
C SER A 483 -16.77 12.77 15.02
N LEU A 484 -17.21 13.73 14.20
CA LEU A 484 -18.38 14.54 14.56
C LEU A 484 -19.66 13.69 14.42
N PRO A 485 -20.64 13.78 15.34
CA PRO A 485 -21.88 12.99 15.28
C PRO A 485 -22.64 13.12 13.96
N LYS A 486 -22.65 14.32 13.37
CA LYS A 486 -23.30 14.60 12.08
C LYS A 486 -22.55 13.99 10.89
N PHE A 487 -21.28 13.66 11.07
CA PHE A 487 -20.39 13.11 10.06
C PHE A 487 -19.73 11.83 10.55
N SER A 488 -20.49 10.97 11.23
CA SER A 488 -19.98 9.71 11.82
C SER A 488 -19.33 8.77 10.81
N HIS A 489 -19.69 8.89 9.52
CA HIS A 489 -19.08 8.17 8.41
C HIS A 489 -17.74 8.78 7.92
N LEU A 490 -17.36 9.94 8.45
CA LEU A 490 -16.10 10.63 8.14
C LEU A 490 -15.29 10.79 9.44
N PRO A 491 -14.47 9.82 9.82
CA PRO A 491 -13.67 9.90 11.03
C PRO A 491 -12.62 11.02 10.93
N PHE A 492 -12.20 11.55 12.08
CA PHE A 492 -11.21 12.64 12.13
C PHE A 492 -9.85 12.28 11.58
N ASN A 493 -9.49 11.00 11.53
CA ASN A 493 -8.16 10.57 11.09
C ASN A 493 -7.02 11.12 11.97
N ARG A 494 -7.23 11.08 13.25
CA ARG A 494 -6.24 11.53 14.22
C ARG A 494 -5.08 10.53 14.38
N HIS A 495 -3.94 11.01 14.85
CA HIS A 495 -2.88 10.18 15.39
C HIS A 495 -3.20 9.87 16.86
N GLY A 496 -3.15 8.58 17.24
CA GLY A 496 -3.49 8.17 18.62
C GLY A 496 -4.99 8.26 18.96
N SER A 497 -5.30 8.32 20.24
CA SER A 497 -6.65 8.28 20.80
C SER A 497 -7.25 9.65 21.11
N HIS A 498 -6.41 10.67 21.23
CA HIS A 498 -6.82 12.04 21.59
C HIS A 498 -6.35 13.08 20.58
N HIS A 499 -6.95 14.26 20.59
CA HIS A 499 -6.57 15.40 19.78
C HIS A 499 -7.08 16.71 20.40
N LEU A 500 -6.46 17.83 20.05
CA LEU A 500 -7.01 19.14 20.36
C LEU A 500 -8.27 19.41 19.54
N SER A 501 -9.30 19.95 20.17
CA SER A 501 -10.57 20.26 19.51
C SER A 501 -11.15 21.57 20.02
N THR A 502 -11.59 22.41 19.08
CA THR A 502 -12.40 23.59 19.35
C THR A 502 -13.89 23.27 19.32
N VAL A 503 -14.26 22.04 18.95
CA VAL A 503 -15.63 21.56 18.87
C VAL A 503 -15.94 20.72 20.10
N ALA A 504 -17.00 21.06 20.84
CA ALA A 504 -17.40 20.32 22.02
C ALA A 504 -17.81 18.88 21.71
N THR A 505 -17.72 18.01 22.73
CA THR A 505 -17.91 16.57 22.62
C THR A 505 -19.32 16.17 22.18
N ALA A 506 -19.49 14.89 21.82
CA ALA A 506 -20.64 14.25 21.20
C ALA A 506 -22.03 14.52 21.86
N LYS A 507 -22.09 15.01 23.08
CA LYS A 507 -23.34 15.36 23.74
C LYS A 507 -23.89 16.75 23.36
N ASP A 508 -23.03 17.66 22.88
CA ASP A 508 -23.35 19.07 22.63
C ASP A 508 -23.14 19.51 21.16
N ALA A 509 -23.10 18.57 20.24
CA ALA A 509 -22.79 18.82 18.83
C ALA A 509 -23.67 19.83 18.07
N GLY A 510 -24.75 20.31 18.70
CA GLY A 510 -25.60 21.39 18.16
C GLY A 510 -25.17 22.80 18.59
N ALA A 511 -24.31 22.94 19.61
CA ALA A 511 -23.92 24.24 20.18
C ALA A 511 -22.46 24.62 19.89
N SER A 512 -21.68 23.73 19.27
CA SER A 512 -20.24 23.77 19.28
C SER A 512 -19.58 24.67 18.21
N ASP A 513 -20.27 25.02 17.13
CA ASP A 513 -19.74 25.92 16.09
C ASP A 513 -19.58 27.39 16.55
N THR A 514 -19.75 27.66 17.83
CA THR A 514 -19.69 29.02 18.38
C THR A 514 -18.45 29.28 19.24
N GLN A 515 -17.62 28.26 19.50
CA GLN A 515 -16.40 28.45 20.29
C GLN A 515 -15.30 29.03 19.39
N ILE A 516 -14.77 30.15 19.81
CA ILE A 516 -13.65 30.83 19.18
C ILE A 516 -12.49 30.75 20.16
N ALA A 517 -11.36 30.24 19.73
CA ALA A 517 -10.18 30.15 20.57
C ALA A 517 -8.88 30.25 19.78
N THR A 518 -7.86 30.75 20.44
CA THR A 518 -6.48 30.65 20.00
C THR A 518 -5.73 29.79 21.00
N LEU A 519 -5.16 28.71 20.53
CA LEU A 519 -4.28 27.81 21.29
C LEU A 519 -2.84 28.05 20.87
N ARG A 520 -1.93 28.10 21.83
CA ARG A 520 -0.49 28.25 21.58
C ARG A 520 0.24 27.08 22.20
N SER A 521 1.16 26.47 21.40
CA SER A 521 2.06 25.41 21.85
C SER A 521 3.08 25.92 22.88
N PRO A 522 3.69 25.02 23.64
CA PRO A 522 4.98 25.31 24.25
C PRO A 522 6.01 25.78 23.22
N GLU A 523 7.06 26.46 23.71
CA GLU A 523 8.20 26.82 22.89
C GLU A 523 8.94 25.58 22.39
N PHE A 524 9.34 25.59 21.11
CA PHE A 524 10.19 24.56 20.53
C PHE A 524 11.21 25.15 19.55
N ARG A 525 12.22 24.37 19.18
CA ARG A 525 13.25 24.77 18.23
C ARG A 525 13.31 23.84 17.06
N VAL A 526 13.16 24.38 15.85
CA VAL A 526 13.22 23.61 14.61
C VAL A 526 14.65 23.61 14.07
N ARG A 527 15.21 22.43 13.86
CA ARG A 527 16.51 22.25 13.19
C ARG A 527 16.36 21.95 11.69
N GLY A 528 15.21 21.42 11.30
CA GLY A 528 14.84 21.13 9.92
C GLY A 528 14.29 22.34 9.17
N ASN A 529 13.63 22.09 8.07
CA ASN A 529 13.08 23.11 7.18
C ASN A 529 11.56 23.29 7.30
N ARG A 530 10.89 22.58 8.22
CA ARG A 530 9.43 22.65 8.40
C ARG A 530 8.95 22.17 9.76
N VAL A 531 7.70 22.54 10.06
CA VAL A 531 6.88 21.98 11.15
C VAL A 531 5.69 21.26 10.52
N THR A 532 5.45 20.02 10.92
CA THR A 532 4.37 19.16 10.41
C THR A 532 3.37 18.84 11.52
N PHE A 533 2.08 18.92 11.23
CA PHE A 533 0.98 18.60 12.15
C PHE A 533 -0.26 18.17 11.41
N LEU A 534 -1.21 17.58 12.15
CA LEU A 534 -2.53 17.22 11.61
C LEU A 534 -3.54 18.30 12.00
N LEU A 535 -4.32 18.77 11.04
CA LEU A 535 -5.36 19.77 11.23
C LEU A 535 -6.65 19.35 10.51
N SER A 536 -7.79 19.57 11.13
CA SER A 536 -9.12 19.43 10.52
C SER A 536 -9.95 20.68 10.72
N GLY A 537 -11.07 20.76 10.02
CA GLY A 537 -11.89 21.96 10.02
C GLY A 537 -11.34 22.98 9.04
N GLY A 538 -12.05 24.08 8.82
CA GLY A 538 -11.49 25.05 7.93
C GLY A 538 -12.42 26.11 7.43
N GLY A 539 -11.80 27.06 6.82
CA GLY A 539 -12.30 28.28 6.25
C GLY A 539 -11.25 29.38 6.49
N PRO A 540 -11.37 30.53 5.86
CA PRO A 540 -10.36 31.60 5.90
C PRO A 540 -10.14 32.20 7.30
N LYS A 541 -10.91 31.77 8.30
CA LYS A 541 -10.81 32.23 9.69
C LYS A 541 -10.30 31.16 10.67
N ALA A 542 -10.07 29.92 10.20
CA ALA A 542 -9.46 28.85 10.97
C ALA A 542 -8.13 28.48 10.31
N PHE A 543 -7.03 28.72 11.01
CA PHE A 543 -5.69 28.54 10.48
C PHE A 543 -4.69 28.19 11.57
N ALA A 544 -3.58 27.62 11.17
CA ALA A 544 -2.38 27.48 12.00
C ALA A 544 -1.32 28.47 11.54
N ARG A 545 -0.59 29.05 12.49
CA ARG A 545 0.54 29.91 12.19
C ARG A 545 1.74 29.63 13.09
N LEU A 546 2.91 29.82 12.54
CA LEU A 546 4.17 29.66 13.22
C LEU A 546 4.73 31.04 13.52
N LEU A 547 5.07 31.29 14.77
CA LEU A 547 5.58 32.56 15.23
C LEU A 547 6.99 32.37 15.79
N GLU A 548 7.88 33.33 15.55
CA GLU A 548 9.11 33.48 16.34
C GLU A 548 8.73 33.96 17.74
N ASN A 549 9.22 33.28 18.77
CA ASN A 549 8.71 33.46 20.14
C ASN A 549 9.09 34.79 20.78
N GLU A 550 10.27 35.33 20.47
CA GLU A 550 10.77 36.58 21.08
C GLU A 550 10.16 37.82 20.37
N SER A 551 10.17 37.85 19.05
CA SER A 551 9.65 38.99 18.28
C SER A 551 8.13 38.94 18.08
N GLY A 552 7.56 37.74 18.08
CA GLY A 552 6.16 37.51 17.70
C GLY A 552 5.89 37.58 16.20
N ASP A 553 6.94 37.62 15.39
CA ASP A 553 6.82 37.66 13.93
C ASP A 553 6.22 36.37 13.37
N GLU A 554 5.25 36.50 12.48
CA GLU A 554 4.65 35.37 11.78
C GLU A 554 5.57 34.92 10.64
N ILE A 555 6.16 33.72 10.81
CA ILE A 555 7.09 33.14 9.83
C ILE A 555 6.42 32.13 8.89
N GLY A 556 5.21 31.73 9.18
CA GLY A 556 4.45 30.83 8.32
C GLY A 556 2.99 30.70 8.75
N ARG A 557 2.11 30.45 7.79
CA ARG A 557 0.67 30.26 8.02
C ARG A 557 0.10 29.24 7.05
N THR A 558 -0.87 28.46 7.52
CA THR A 558 -1.69 27.58 6.68
C THR A 558 -3.14 27.62 7.11
N GLU A 559 -4.05 27.68 6.16
CA GLU A 559 -5.49 27.56 6.44
C GLU A 559 -5.85 26.10 6.74
N GLY A 560 -6.87 25.90 7.58
CA GLY A 560 -7.38 24.57 7.84
C GLY A 560 -8.01 23.95 6.59
N PRO A 561 -7.89 22.63 6.40
CA PRO A 561 -8.52 21.94 5.28
C PRO A 561 -10.03 22.01 5.42
N ALA A 562 -10.73 22.18 4.30
CA ALA A 562 -12.18 22.18 4.31
C ALA A 562 -12.71 20.76 4.59
N GLY A 563 -13.21 20.49 5.79
CA GLY A 563 -13.81 19.21 6.12
C GLY A 563 -13.48 18.69 7.53
N PRO A 564 -14.19 17.66 7.99
CA PRO A 564 -14.03 17.14 9.34
C PRO A 564 -12.83 16.21 9.53
N GLN A 565 -12.17 15.78 8.45
CA GLN A 565 -11.03 14.87 8.52
C GLN A 565 -9.75 15.65 8.72
N MET A 566 -8.88 15.19 9.63
CA MET A 566 -7.55 15.74 9.79
C MET A 566 -6.71 15.45 8.56
N GLN A 567 -6.02 16.48 8.10
CA GLN A 567 -5.06 16.42 7.01
C GLN A 567 -3.70 16.87 7.52
N ARG A 568 -2.65 16.33 6.94
CA ARG A 568 -1.29 16.72 7.23
C ARG A 568 -1.03 18.12 6.66
N MET A 569 -0.58 19.01 7.51
CA MET A 569 -0.23 20.37 7.16
C MET A 569 1.26 20.57 7.41
N ASN A 570 1.90 21.35 6.53
CA ASN A 570 3.32 21.67 6.63
C ASN A 570 3.50 23.20 6.64
N LEU A 571 4.27 23.70 7.58
CA LEU A 571 4.73 25.09 7.61
C LEU A 571 6.24 25.10 7.37
N ALA A 572 6.67 25.70 6.26
CA ALA A 572 8.09 25.89 5.98
C ALA A 572 8.75 26.78 7.01
N VAL A 573 9.99 26.48 7.35
CA VAL A 573 10.83 27.29 8.24
C VAL A 573 12.05 27.76 7.45
N ASP A 574 12.13 29.06 7.21
CA ASP A 574 13.26 29.65 6.53
C ASP A 574 14.58 29.41 7.29
N PRO A 575 15.70 29.27 6.57
CA PRO A 575 17.00 28.95 7.21
C PRO A 575 17.39 29.89 8.35
N GLU A 576 17.00 31.17 8.30
CA GLU A 576 17.31 32.18 9.32
C GLU A 576 16.61 31.91 10.66
N TYR A 577 15.45 31.21 10.66
CA TYR A 577 14.73 30.87 11.89
C TYR A 577 15.06 29.48 12.44
N ARG A 578 15.99 28.75 11.81
CA ARG A 578 16.42 27.43 12.33
C ARG A 578 17.22 27.59 13.60
N GLY A 579 16.80 26.89 14.63
CA GLY A 579 17.41 26.96 15.96
C GLY A 579 16.89 28.12 16.83
N THR A 580 16.05 29.01 16.30
CA THR A 580 15.35 30.01 17.12
C THR A 580 14.19 29.37 17.89
N ALA A 581 13.71 30.06 18.90
CA ALA A 581 12.55 29.63 19.67
C ALA A 581 11.26 29.96 18.92
N LEU A 582 10.48 28.95 18.59
CA LEU A 582 9.23 29.08 17.84
C LEU A 582 8.04 28.61 18.68
N VAL A 583 6.85 29.09 18.34
CA VAL A 583 5.57 28.61 18.86
C VAL A 583 4.58 28.42 17.72
N LEU A 584 3.75 27.38 17.80
CA LEU A 584 2.65 27.13 16.88
C LEU A 584 1.34 27.64 17.51
N GLU A 585 0.62 28.48 16.79
CA GLU A 585 -0.72 28.88 17.18
C GLU A 585 -1.77 28.26 16.25
N LEU A 586 -2.79 27.68 16.87
CA LEU A 586 -4.01 27.25 16.22
C LEU A 586 -5.09 28.30 16.50
N VAL A 587 -5.60 28.91 15.45
CA VAL A 587 -6.61 29.97 15.54
C VAL A 587 -7.90 29.45 14.95
N ASP A 588 -8.94 29.41 15.78
CA ASP A 588 -10.29 29.15 15.31
C ASP A 588 -11.12 30.42 15.43
N GLY A 589 -11.40 31.02 14.29
CA GLY A 589 -12.18 32.26 14.18
C GLY A 589 -13.65 31.97 13.86
N LYS A 590 -14.52 32.93 14.14
CA LYS A 590 -15.96 32.84 13.92
C LYS A 590 -16.30 32.44 12.49
N LEU A 591 -16.83 31.24 12.28
CA LEU A 591 -17.35 30.80 11.00
C LEU A 591 -18.67 31.52 10.70
N ASP A 592 -18.76 32.20 9.56
CA ASP A 592 -20.05 32.54 8.97
C ASP A 592 -20.70 31.21 8.56
N ARG A 593 -21.96 31.02 8.94
CA ARG A 593 -22.73 29.77 8.76
C ARG A 593 -22.41 29.12 7.42
N PHE A 594 -21.98 27.87 7.47
CA PHE A 594 -21.83 27.04 6.29
C PHE A 594 -23.15 26.98 5.50
N LYS A 595 -23.24 27.79 4.45
CA LYS A 595 -24.24 27.64 3.37
C LYS A 595 -23.59 26.86 2.25
N GLY A 596 -23.38 25.59 2.45
CA GLY A 596 -22.87 24.68 1.44
C GLY A 596 -23.76 23.43 1.36
N ASN A 597 -24.53 23.34 0.29
CA ASN A 597 -25.13 22.09 -0.12
C ASN A 597 -24.01 21.12 -0.51
N TYR A 598 -23.78 20.09 0.27
CA TYR A 598 -23.04 18.91 -0.18
C TYR A 598 -24.07 18.01 -0.87
N SER A 599 -24.06 18.03 -2.20
CA SER A 599 -24.66 16.97 -3.03
C SER A 599 -23.58 15.96 -3.39
#